data_1983769a3b19ab4dcf91a67c2224295c
#
_entry.id   1983769a3b19ab4dcf91a67c2224295c
#
_cell.length_a   1.000
_cell.length_b   1.000
_cell.length_c   1.000
_cell.angle_alpha   90.00
_cell.angle_beta   90.00
_cell.angle_gamma   90.00
#
_symmetry.space_group_name_H-M   'P 1'
#
loop_
_entity.id
_entity.type
_entity.pdbx_description
1 polymer ?
#
loop_
_entity_poly.entity_id
_entity_poly.type
_entity_poly.pdbx_seq_one_letter_code
_entity_poly.pdbx_strand_id
1 'polypeptide(L)'
;MKKRISSVLLTMALIASLSSCTVFHIPVTSSSPEGSVQSSNEGISEQSEEGTETVVSEQSEESGEFPSEWQDNGIFSEYYQKAYDRMKEMTLDEKVGQMFYARCPEYDAVGTAQEYHLGGYVLFGRDFADKTREEVQDNINSYINSQDIPMTISVDEEGGTVVRISSKPALYDEEFQSPRDIFEQGGMDAIREKAQEMAEMLNSFNIDVNFAPVCDISLDEDDFMYYRSIGQDTETVCEFVSEFTRIAQSNGVSATLKHFPGYGNNVDTHTGIAIDERDYSVFEENDFKPFEAGIKENAHLVMVSHNIVNCMDSSKPASLSARVHEILRNDLGFTGIAVTDDLEMDAITEYTNGTSPAVAAILAGNDMLTIGDTMLDEAVVSVKEAVSDGTLDEGLIDHAVTRILAWKYYKNMM
;
A
#
# COMPACT_ATOMS: atom_id res chain seq x y z
N MET A 1 45.69 -33.58 20.43
CA MET A 1 46.46 -32.36 20.74
C MET A 1 45.47 -31.25 21.11
N LYS A 2 45.47 -30.87 22.39
CA LYS A 2 44.57 -29.84 22.97
C LYS A 2 45.06 -28.44 22.54
N LYS A 3 44.16 -27.56 22.01
CA LYS A 3 44.44 -26.13 21.93
C LYS A 3 43.44 -25.36 22.79
N ARG A 4 44.01 -24.50 23.60
CA ARG A 4 43.43 -23.70 24.69
C ARG A 4 42.56 -22.56 24.15
N ILE A 5 41.42 -22.38 24.81
CA ILE A 5 40.56 -21.20 24.71
C ILE A 5 41.17 -20.13 25.66
N SER A 6 41.42 -18.93 25.11
CA SER A 6 41.75 -17.75 25.93
C SER A 6 40.56 -16.83 25.97
N SER A 7 39.98 -16.67 27.15
CA SER A 7 39.00 -15.64 27.50
C SER A 7 39.70 -14.29 27.64
N VAL A 8 39.19 -13.26 27.01
CA VAL A 8 39.53 -11.85 27.30
C VAL A 8 38.27 -11.21 27.90
N LEU A 9 38.34 -10.91 29.19
CA LEU A 9 37.37 -10.03 29.86
C LEU A 9 37.69 -8.59 29.46
N LEU A 10 36.68 -7.87 28.97
CA LEU A 10 36.76 -6.43 28.79
C LEU A 10 35.82 -5.75 29.79
N THR A 11 36.43 -5.00 30.70
CA THR A 11 35.80 -4.23 31.78
C THR A 11 35.17 -2.95 31.21
N MET A 12 33.85 -2.76 31.38
CA MET A 12 33.17 -1.50 31.13
C MET A 12 33.39 -0.54 32.30
N ALA A 13 33.89 0.66 31.98
CA ALA A 13 33.90 1.80 32.89
C ALA A 13 32.71 2.72 32.57
N LEU A 14 31.81 2.87 33.55
CA LEU A 14 30.69 3.83 33.52
C LEU A 14 31.28 5.24 33.77
N ILE A 15 31.00 6.17 32.85
CA ILE A 15 31.17 7.61 33.11
C ILE A 15 29.78 8.24 33.08
N ALA A 16 29.30 8.66 34.24
CA ALA A 16 28.08 9.46 34.39
C ALA A 16 28.46 10.94 34.24
N SER A 17 27.91 11.64 33.27
CA SER A 17 27.94 13.09 33.17
C SER A 17 26.55 13.67 33.42
N LEU A 18 26.41 14.35 34.56
CA LEU A 18 25.29 15.20 34.92
C LEU A 18 25.36 16.48 34.08
N SER A 19 24.32 16.82 33.37
CA SER A 19 24.08 18.15 32.81
C SER A 19 22.72 18.68 33.24
N SER A 20 22.78 19.82 33.88
CA SER A 20 21.69 20.55 34.51
C SER A 20 20.72 21.15 33.49
N CYS A 21 19.43 20.96 33.70
CA CYS A 21 18.37 21.71 33.04
C CYS A 21 18.32 23.14 33.56
N THR A 22 18.39 24.11 32.66
CA THR A 22 18.02 25.50 32.95
C THR A 22 16.66 25.78 32.32
N VAL A 23 15.68 25.99 33.15
CA VAL A 23 14.29 26.35 32.76
C VAL A 23 14.27 27.87 32.52
N PHE A 24 13.91 28.28 31.30
CA PHE A 24 13.53 29.65 30.99
C PHE A 24 12.03 29.85 31.13
N HIS A 25 11.64 30.70 32.10
CA HIS A 25 10.28 31.22 32.27
C HIS A 25 10.13 32.48 31.39
N ILE A 26 9.09 32.51 30.56
CA ILE A 26 8.57 33.73 29.90
C ILE A 26 7.24 34.07 30.48
N PRO A 27 6.99 35.31 30.95
CA PRO A 27 5.73 35.66 31.57
C PRO A 27 4.64 36.01 30.56
N VAL A 28 3.45 35.46 30.80
CA VAL A 28 2.19 35.81 30.11
C VAL A 28 1.66 37.12 30.67
N THR A 29 1.47 38.14 29.85
CA THR A 29 0.71 39.33 30.18
C THR A 29 -0.71 39.25 29.63
N SER A 30 -1.67 39.26 30.55
CA SER A 30 -3.10 39.40 30.30
C SER A 30 -3.46 40.88 30.07
N SER A 31 -4.29 41.15 29.07
CA SER A 31 -5.10 42.37 29.02
C SER A 31 -6.42 42.14 28.29
N SER A 32 -7.48 42.05 29.06
CA SER A 32 -8.86 42.33 28.61
C SER A 32 -9.11 43.84 28.62
N PRO A 33 -10.06 44.33 27.83
CA PRO A 33 -11.05 45.25 28.47
C PRO A 33 -12.50 44.85 28.20
N GLU A 34 -13.27 45.10 29.28
CA GLU A 34 -14.70 45.09 29.38
C GLU A 34 -15.35 46.28 28.64
N GLY A 35 -16.64 46.13 28.38
CA GLY A 35 -17.53 47.24 27.99
C GLY A 35 -18.88 46.65 27.53
N SER A 36 -19.73 46.38 28.34
CA SER A 36 -20.98 46.83 28.97
C SER A 36 -21.97 47.53 28.01
N VAL A 37 -23.20 47.01 28.06
CA VAL A 37 -24.49 47.51 28.51
C VAL A 37 -25.57 47.79 27.44
N GLN A 38 -26.70 47.17 27.73
CA GLN A 38 -28.13 47.48 27.76
C GLN A 38 -28.97 47.26 26.50
N SER A 39 -29.97 46.39 26.54
CA SER A 39 -31.30 46.41 27.19
C SER A 39 -32.38 47.18 26.43
N SER A 40 -33.44 46.50 26.09
CA SER A 40 -34.86 46.74 26.36
C SER A 40 -35.75 46.11 25.26
N ASN A 41 -36.57 45.19 25.67
CA ASN A 41 -37.96 45.19 26.08
C ASN A 41 -39.05 45.21 24.98
N GLU A 42 -39.84 44.14 25.05
CA GLU A 42 -41.31 44.03 25.09
C GLU A 42 -42.11 44.12 23.79
N GLY A 43 -42.99 43.11 23.66
CA GLY A 43 -44.18 43.16 22.79
C GLY A 43 -44.87 41.81 22.67
N ILE A 44 -45.83 41.58 23.50
CA ILE A 44 -46.78 40.45 23.70
C ILE A 44 -47.84 40.38 22.59
N SER A 45 -48.31 39.12 22.36
CA SER A 45 -49.67 38.63 22.00
C SER A 45 -49.82 38.18 20.55
N GLU A 46 -50.53 37.18 20.16
CA GLU A 46 -51.60 36.31 20.69
C GLU A 46 -51.80 35.15 19.71
N GLN A 47 -52.36 34.08 20.20
CA GLN A 47 -52.73 32.77 19.61
C GLN A 47 -53.54 32.86 18.31
N SER A 48 -53.32 31.82 17.44
CA SER A 48 -54.42 31.05 16.87
C SER A 48 -53.94 29.65 16.44
N GLU A 49 -54.64 28.64 16.93
CA GLU A 49 -54.56 27.23 16.55
C GLU A 49 -55.04 27.03 15.12
N GLU A 50 -54.45 26.12 14.37
CA GLU A 50 -55.09 24.98 13.69
C GLU A 50 -54.16 24.41 12.59
N GLY A 51 -54.13 23.09 12.51
CA GLY A 51 -53.75 22.37 11.33
C GLY A 51 -52.49 21.50 11.44
N THR A 52 -52.63 20.32 12.06
CA THR A 52 -51.66 19.23 12.00
C THR A 52 -51.68 18.62 10.60
N GLU A 53 -50.80 19.09 9.71
CA GLU A 53 -50.33 18.30 8.57
C GLU A 53 -48.93 17.83 8.88
N THR A 54 -48.80 16.51 9.08
CA THR A 54 -47.52 15.82 9.20
C THR A 54 -46.85 15.83 7.82
N VAL A 55 -46.10 16.86 7.57
CA VAL A 55 -45.12 16.84 6.45
C VAL A 55 -43.99 15.93 6.91
N VAL A 56 -44.01 14.70 6.42
CA VAL A 56 -42.81 13.86 6.40
C VAL A 56 -41.81 14.60 5.51
N SER A 57 -40.90 15.32 6.14
CA SER A 57 -39.74 15.84 5.43
C SER A 57 -38.90 14.60 5.04
N GLU A 58 -38.98 14.22 3.78
CA GLU A 58 -37.88 13.52 3.14
C GLU A 58 -36.65 14.41 3.32
N GLN A 59 -35.78 14.07 4.27
CA GLN A 59 -34.41 14.56 4.28
C GLN A 59 -33.78 14.01 2.99
N SER A 60 -33.74 14.83 1.97
CA SER A 60 -32.80 14.66 0.88
C SER A 60 -31.42 14.74 1.53
N GLU A 61 -30.76 13.60 1.69
CA GLU A 61 -29.33 13.55 1.95
C GLU A 61 -28.66 14.40 0.87
N GLU A 62 -28.13 15.56 1.25
CA GLU A 62 -27.21 16.30 0.41
C GLU A 62 -26.00 15.39 0.18
N SER A 63 -25.95 14.72 -0.96
CA SER A 63 -24.71 14.10 -1.43
C SER A 63 -23.71 15.24 -1.58
N GLY A 64 -22.77 15.36 -0.63
CA GLY A 64 -21.70 16.34 -0.72
C GLY A 64 -20.94 16.14 -2.02
N GLU A 65 -20.62 17.22 -2.72
CA GLU A 65 -19.81 17.15 -3.93
C GLU A 65 -18.41 16.59 -3.60
N PHE A 66 -17.87 15.74 -4.48
CA PHE A 66 -16.52 15.19 -4.35
C PHE A 66 -15.49 16.34 -4.29
N PRO A 67 -14.53 16.32 -3.33
CA PRO A 67 -13.55 17.38 -3.20
C PRO A 67 -12.74 17.58 -4.47
N SER A 68 -12.78 18.80 -5.03
CA SER A 68 -12.11 19.10 -6.31
C SER A 68 -10.59 18.94 -6.25
N GLU A 69 -10.01 19.12 -5.06
CA GLU A 69 -8.58 18.92 -4.79
C GLU A 69 -8.14 17.44 -4.82
N TRP A 70 -9.08 16.49 -4.70
CA TRP A 70 -8.83 15.06 -4.82
C TRP A 70 -9.03 14.55 -6.26
N GLN A 71 -9.61 15.41 -7.12
CA GLN A 71 -9.86 15.04 -8.50
C GLN A 71 -8.56 14.96 -9.28
N ASP A 72 -8.30 13.82 -9.88
CA ASP A 72 -7.31 13.64 -10.94
C ASP A 72 -8.00 13.20 -12.25
N ASN A 73 -7.23 13.09 -13.32
CA ASN A 73 -7.72 12.58 -14.60
C ASN A 73 -7.28 11.12 -14.82
N GLY A 74 -7.09 10.38 -13.70
CA GLY A 74 -6.61 9.01 -13.70
C GLY A 74 -7.66 8.00 -14.11
N ILE A 75 -7.20 6.74 -14.14
CA ILE A 75 -7.97 5.60 -14.63
C ILE A 75 -9.25 5.32 -13.82
N PHE A 76 -9.32 5.78 -12.57
CA PHE A 76 -10.48 5.57 -11.69
C PHE A 76 -11.39 6.80 -11.59
N SER A 77 -11.07 7.88 -12.29
CA SER A 77 -11.72 9.20 -12.14
C SER A 77 -13.25 9.19 -12.35
N GLU A 78 -13.76 8.33 -13.24
CA GLU A 78 -15.20 8.16 -13.46
C GLU A 78 -15.96 7.60 -12.26
N TYR A 79 -15.26 6.96 -11.32
CA TYR A 79 -15.84 6.30 -10.15
C TYR A 79 -15.68 7.12 -8.86
N TYR A 80 -14.92 8.22 -8.85
CA TYR A 80 -14.61 8.96 -7.62
C TYR A 80 -15.84 9.47 -6.90
N GLN A 81 -16.83 10.06 -7.58
CA GLN A 81 -18.03 10.52 -6.91
C GLN A 81 -18.79 9.37 -6.24
N LYS A 82 -18.95 8.26 -6.96
CA LYS A 82 -19.63 7.04 -6.42
C LYS A 82 -18.86 6.44 -5.23
N ALA A 83 -17.54 6.40 -5.33
CA ALA A 83 -16.67 5.90 -4.27
C ALA A 83 -16.70 6.81 -3.03
N TYR A 84 -16.68 8.12 -3.23
CA TYR A 84 -16.78 9.12 -2.17
C TYR A 84 -18.11 9.03 -1.43
N ASP A 85 -19.23 8.90 -2.15
CA ASP A 85 -20.54 8.73 -1.54
C ASP A 85 -20.59 7.46 -0.69
N ARG A 86 -20.02 6.35 -1.17
CA ARG A 86 -19.92 5.09 -0.39
C ARG A 86 -18.99 5.24 0.82
N MET A 87 -17.83 5.91 0.67
CA MET A 87 -16.87 6.15 1.76
C MET A 87 -17.51 6.95 2.89
N LYS A 88 -18.33 7.95 2.61
CA LYS A 88 -19.02 8.75 3.64
C LYS A 88 -20.00 7.94 4.50
N GLU A 89 -20.50 6.82 4.01
CA GLU A 89 -21.38 5.91 4.75
C GLU A 89 -20.60 4.97 5.69
N MET A 90 -19.26 4.90 5.54
CA MET A 90 -18.41 3.98 6.29
C MET A 90 -18.02 4.54 7.65
N THR A 91 -17.94 3.65 8.64
CA THR A 91 -17.31 3.94 9.93
C THR A 91 -15.80 4.06 9.80
N LEU A 92 -15.13 4.68 10.78
CA LEU A 92 -13.66 4.74 10.80
C LEU A 92 -13.03 3.34 10.79
N ASP A 93 -13.62 2.37 11.48
CA ASP A 93 -13.15 0.98 11.49
C ASP A 93 -13.17 0.36 10.10
N GLU A 94 -14.25 0.54 9.35
CA GLU A 94 -14.36 0.08 7.97
C GLU A 94 -13.38 0.79 7.03
N LYS A 95 -13.23 2.10 7.17
CA LYS A 95 -12.27 2.89 6.37
C LYS A 95 -10.83 2.41 6.61
N VAL A 96 -10.42 2.33 7.87
CA VAL A 96 -9.07 1.87 8.25
C VAL A 96 -8.83 0.46 7.73
N GLY A 97 -9.78 -0.46 7.91
CA GLY A 97 -9.66 -1.83 7.43
C GLY A 97 -9.43 -1.94 5.93
N GLN A 98 -10.11 -1.10 5.12
CA GLN A 98 -9.93 -1.10 3.67
C GLN A 98 -8.51 -0.74 3.22
N MET A 99 -7.72 -0.06 4.03
CA MET A 99 -6.34 0.28 3.72
C MET A 99 -5.36 -0.89 3.92
N PHE A 100 -5.76 -2.01 4.53
CA PHE A 100 -4.84 -3.12 4.83
C PHE A 100 -4.94 -4.26 3.83
N TYR A 101 -3.77 -4.63 3.27
CA TYR A 101 -3.44 -5.91 2.68
C TYR A 101 -2.76 -6.76 3.75
N ALA A 102 -3.54 -7.58 4.46
CA ALA A 102 -2.98 -8.45 5.48
C ALA A 102 -2.47 -9.77 4.88
N ARG A 103 -1.40 -10.32 5.43
CA ARG A 103 -1.05 -11.72 5.18
C ARG A 103 -2.21 -12.60 5.63
N CYS A 104 -2.69 -13.50 4.77
CA CYS A 104 -3.76 -14.42 5.13
C CYS A 104 -3.37 -15.25 6.36
N PRO A 105 -4.12 -15.22 7.47
CA PRO A 105 -3.79 -15.99 8.67
C PRO A 105 -4.04 -17.48 8.44
N GLU A 106 -3.32 -18.35 9.18
CA GLU A 106 -3.50 -19.81 9.07
C GLU A 106 -4.88 -20.28 9.55
N TYR A 107 -5.49 -19.53 10.46
CA TYR A 107 -6.75 -19.88 11.11
C TYR A 107 -7.71 -18.70 11.05
N ASP A 108 -9.00 -19.01 10.90
CA ASP A 108 -10.08 -18.03 10.95
C ASP A 108 -9.94 -16.82 10.01
N ALA A 109 -9.46 -17.05 8.79
CA ALA A 109 -9.28 -15.98 7.81
C ALA A 109 -10.57 -15.20 7.50
N VAL A 110 -11.74 -15.86 7.49
CA VAL A 110 -13.03 -15.19 7.33
C VAL A 110 -13.38 -14.32 8.53
N GLY A 111 -13.21 -14.83 9.75
CA GLY A 111 -13.44 -14.05 10.97
C GLY A 111 -12.52 -12.85 11.07
N THR A 112 -11.23 -13.01 10.79
CA THR A 112 -10.24 -11.93 10.75
C THR A 112 -10.62 -10.85 9.72
N ALA A 113 -11.01 -11.25 8.51
CA ALA A 113 -11.45 -10.31 7.48
C ALA A 113 -12.65 -9.46 7.93
N GLN A 114 -13.63 -10.10 8.58
CA GLN A 114 -14.82 -9.44 9.10
C GLN A 114 -14.53 -8.53 10.30
N GLU A 115 -13.67 -8.98 11.22
CA GLU A 115 -13.31 -8.23 12.43
C GLU A 115 -12.63 -6.90 12.09
N TYR A 116 -11.70 -6.94 11.12
CA TYR A 116 -10.90 -5.76 10.74
C TYR A 116 -11.41 -5.06 9.48
N HIS A 117 -12.47 -5.53 8.83
CA HIS A 117 -12.99 -4.96 7.57
C HIS A 117 -11.94 -4.83 6.46
N LEU A 118 -11.09 -5.86 6.29
CA LEU A 118 -9.87 -5.80 5.47
C LEU A 118 -10.13 -5.44 4.01
N GLY A 119 -9.25 -4.62 3.43
CA GLY A 119 -9.23 -4.29 2.01
C GLY A 119 -8.84 -5.46 1.13
N GLY A 120 -7.95 -6.32 1.60
CA GLY A 120 -7.51 -7.52 0.90
C GLY A 120 -6.62 -8.46 1.70
N TYR A 121 -6.36 -9.64 1.12
CA TYR A 121 -5.34 -10.57 1.59
C TYR A 121 -4.19 -10.73 0.59
N VAL A 122 -2.98 -10.89 1.13
CA VAL A 122 -1.83 -11.43 0.40
C VAL A 122 -1.72 -12.92 0.71
N LEU A 123 -1.82 -13.77 -0.32
CA LEU A 123 -1.67 -15.22 -0.20
C LEU A 123 -0.25 -15.66 -0.52
N PHE A 124 0.28 -16.54 0.31
CA PHE A 124 1.61 -17.11 0.19
C PHE A 124 1.54 -18.59 -0.22
N GLY A 125 2.70 -19.18 -0.54
CA GLY A 125 2.77 -20.59 -0.93
C GLY A 125 2.14 -21.57 0.06
N ARG A 126 2.05 -21.23 1.36
CA ARG A 126 1.37 -22.04 2.39
C ARG A 126 -0.14 -22.13 2.17
N ASP A 127 -0.73 -21.08 1.62
CA ASP A 127 -2.18 -20.98 1.43
C ASP A 127 -2.67 -21.86 0.29
N PHE A 128 -1.74 -22.31 -0.57
CA PHE A 128 -1.97 -23.20 -1.71
C PHE A 128 -1.45 -24.64 -1.45
N ALA A 129 -0.67 -24.86 -0.40
CA ALA A 129 -0.04 -26.14 -0.14
C ALA A 129 -1.07 -27.23 0.19
N ASP A 130 -0.87 -28.43 -0.38
CA ASP A 130 -1.68 -29.62 -0.13
C ASP A 130 -3.19 -29.47 -0.38
N LYS A 131 -3.58 -28.48 -1.24
CA LYS A 131 -4.97 -28.22 -1.61
C LYS A 131 -5.26 -28.58 -3.06
N THR A 132 -6.49 -28.95 -3.32
CA THR A 132 -7.04 -29.08 -4.67
C THR A 132 -7.41 -27.68 -5.21
N ARG A 133 -7.58 -27.58 -6.53
CA ARG A 133 -8.05 -26.34 -7.17
C ARG A 133 -9.40 -25.86 -6.58
N GLU A 134 -10.34 -26.80 -6.38
CA GLU A 134 -11.65 -26.49 -5.80
C GLU A 134 -11.54 -25.93 -4.38
N GLU A 135 -10.72 -26.54 -3.51
CA GLU A 135 -10.51 -26.05 -2.15
C GLU A 135 -9.88 -24.64 -2.13
N VAL A 136 -8.95 -24.35 -3.05
CA VAL A 136 -8.36 -23.00 -3.16
C VAL A 136 -9.41 -21.98 -3.60
N GLN A 137 -10.21 -22.32 -4.63
CA GLN A 137 -11.27 -21.44 -5.13
C GLN A 137 -12.35 -21.20 -4.08
N ASP A 138 -12.77 -22.21 -3.35
CA ASP A 138 -13.75 -22.10 -2.25
C ASP A 138 -13.21 -21.19 -1.13
N ASN A 139 -11.96 -21.35 -0.72
CA ASN A 139 -11.33 -20.50 0.28
C ASN A 139 -11.32 -19.05 -0.19
N ILE A 140 -10.80 -18.77 -1.38
CA ILE A 140 -10.73 -17.43 -1.95
C ILE A 140 -12.12 -16.80 -2.06
N ASN A 141 -13.11 -17.54 -2.55
CA ASN A 141 -14.50 -17.07 -2.63
C ASN A 141 -15.07 -16.75 -1.24
N SER A 142 -14.72 -17.53 -0.22
CA SER A 142 -15.15 -17.26 1.15
C SER A 142 -14.54 -15.97 1.71
N TYR A 143 -13.30 -15.63 1.34
CA TYR A 143 -12.64 -14.38 1.73
C TYR A 143 -13.29 -13.18 1.02
N ILE A 144 -13.40 -13.24 -0.32
CA ILE A 144 -14.00 -12.17 -1.13
C ILE A 144 -15.41 -11.81 -0.63
N ASN A 145 -16.21 -12.82 -0.30
CA ASN A 145 -17.61 -12.65 0.10
C ASN A 145 -17.79 -12.54 1.63
N SER A 146 -16.75 -12.33 2.40
CA SER A 146 -16.82 -12.28 3.87
C SER A 146 -17.51 -11.03 4.40
N GLN A 147 -17.58 -9.96 3.62
CA GLN A 147 -18.03 -8.63 4.05
C GLN A 147 -18.71 -7.86 2.91
N ASP A 148 -19.39 -6.73 3.24
CA ASP A 148 -20.17 -5.93 2.28
C ASP A 148 -19.32 -5.31 1.16
N ILE A 149 -18.11 -4.85 1.50
CA ILE A 149 -17.13 -4.38 0.53
C ILE A 149 -16.19 -5.55 0.20
N PRO A 150 -16.28 -6.15 -1.00
CA PRO A 150 -15.50 -7.33 -1.34
C PRO A 150 -14.00 -7.10 -1.16
N MET A 151 -13.32 -8.10 -0.59
CA MET A 151 -11.87 -8.10 -0.49
C MET A 151 -11.22 -8.32 -1.85
N THR A 152 -10.05 -7.75 -2.05
CA THR A 152 -9.17 -8.14 -3.15
C THR A 152 -8.18 -9.21 -2.70
N ILE A 153 -7.82 -10.11 -3.59
CA ILE A 153 -6.86 -11.19 -3.30
C ILE A 153 -5.62 -10.97 -4.14
N SER A 154 -4.47 -10.95 -3.48
CA SER A 154 -3.17 -10.72 -4.10
C SER A 154 -2.18 -11.86 -3.88
N VAL A 155 -1.25 -12.00 -4.79
CA VAL A 155 -0.12 -12.95 -4.72
C VAL A 155 1.14 -12.32 -5.32
N ASP A 156 2.31 -12.90 -5.00
CA ASP A 156 3.56 -12.69 -5.73
C ASP A 156 3.79 -13.85 -6.70
N GLU A 157 3.29 -13.78 -7.89
CA GLU A 157 3.59 -14.72 -8.96
C GLU A 157 4.47 -14.02 -9.99
N GLU A 158 5.77 -13.85 -9.65
CA GLU A 158 6.74 -13.18 -10.52
C GLU A 158 7.33 -14.13 -11.57
N GLY A 159 7.35 -15.41 -11.24
CA GLY A 159 8.14 -16.44 -11.90
C GLY A 159 9.51 -16.67 -11.23
N GLY A 160 10.16 -17.79 -11.54
CA GLY A 160 11.46 -18.15 -10.98
C GLY A 160 11.42 -18.39 -9.47
N THR A 161 12.21 -17.64 -8.73
CA THR A 161 12.32 -17.83 -7.27
C THR A 161 11.12 -17.33 -6.48
N VAL A 162 10.23 -16.56 -7.11
CA VAL A 162 9.06 -15.96 -6.44
C VAL A 162 7.78 -16.40 -7.14
N VAL A 163 7.27 -17.53 -6.70
CA VAL A 163 6.02 -18.16 -7.19
C VAL A 163 5.22 -18.71 -6.01
N ARG A 164 3.89 -18.67 -6.11
CA ARG A 164 2.99 -19.13 -5.04
C ARG A 164 2.10 -20.27 -5.48
N ILE A 165 1.53 -20.19 -6.68
CA ILE A 165 0.56 -21.14 -7.23
C ILE A 165 1.25 -22.10 -8.19
N SER A 166 2.01 -21.61 -9.16
CA SER A 166 2.61 -22.45 -10.22
C SER A 166 3.61 -23.48 -9.69
N SER A 167 4.22 -23.23 -8.52
CA SER A 167 5.06 -24.23 -7.83
C SER A 167 4.29 -25.41 -7.21
N LYS A 168 2.97 -25.45 -7.36
CA LYS A 168 2.10 -26.52 -6.80
C LYS A 168 1.56 -27.39 -7.93
N PRO A 169 2.11 -28.60 -8.18
CA PRO A 169 1.70 -29.46 -9.29
C PRO A 169 0.23 -29.89 -9.27
N ALA A 170 -0.44 -29.81 -8.10
CA ALA A 170 -1.87 -30.06 -7.99
C ALA A 170 -2.75 -28.93 -8.54
N LEU A 171 -2.18 -27.72 -8.70
CA LEU A 171 -2.89 -26.51 -9.09
C LEU A 171 -2.50 -26.05 -10.50
N TYR A 172 -1.25 -26.24 -10.90
CA TYR A 172 -0.74 -25.87 -12.21
C TYR A 172 0.33 -26.87 -12.67
N ASP A 173 0.38 -27.14 -13.97
CA ASP A 173 1.19 -28.25 -14.51
C ASP A 173 2.69 -27.93 -14.57
N GLU A 174 3.06 -26.64 -14.75
CA GLU A 174 4.44 -26.20 -14.92
C GLU A 174 4.70 -24.89 -14.16
N GLU A 175 5.78 -24.89 -13.35
CA GLU A 175 6.21 -23.69 -12.63
C GLU A 175 6.70 -22.60 -13.61
N PHE A 176 6.24 -21.35 -13.42
CA PHE A 176 6.71 -20.23 -14.21
C PHE A 176 8.20 -19.97 -13.95
N GLN A 177 8.98 -19.98 -15.02
CA GLN A 177 10.38 -19.59 -14.98
C GLN A 177 10.53 -18.08 -14.71
N SER A 178 11.76 -17.65 -14.36
CA SER A 178 12.03 -16.23 -14.19
C SER A 178 11.84 -15.46 -15.50
N PRO A 179 11.46 -14.16 -15.44
CA PRO A 179 11.38 -13.33 -16.65
C PRO A 179 12.67 -13.35 -17.48
N ARG A 180 13.83 -13.44 -16.82
CA ARG A 180 15.15 -13.58 -17.47
C ARG A 180 15.24 -14.86 -18.29
N ASP A 181 14.94 -16.01 -17.69
CA ASP A 181 15.02 -17.29 -18.37
C ASP A 181 14.05 -17.38 -19.55
N ILE A 182 12.82 -16.85 -19.37
CA ILE A 182 11.81 -16.78 -20.44
C ILE A 182 12.31 -15.91 -21.60
N PHE A 183 12.88 -14.75 -21.30
CA PHE A 183 13.41 -13.84 -22.31
C PHE A 183 14.60 -14.46 -23.06
N GLU A 184 15.51 -15.14 -22.38
CA GLU A 184 16.65 -15.83 -22.99
C GLU A 184 16.22 -16.96 -23.95
N GLN A 185 15.07 -17.60 -23.69
CA GLN A 185 14.55 -18.70 -24.52
C GLN A 185 13.81 -18.21 -25.76
N GLY A 186 13.10 -17.08 -25.70
CA GLY A 186 12.26 -16.67 -26.81
C GLY A 186 11.99 -15.15 -26.93
N GLY A 187 12.75 -14.33 -26.21
CA GLY A 187 12.60 -12.87 -26.25
C GLY A 187 11.25 -12.38 -25.76
N MET A 188 10.85 -11.21 -26.23
CA MET A 188 9.57 -10.60 -25.82
C MET A 188 8.34 -11.40 -26.26
N ASP A 189 8.42 -12.22 -27.31
CA ASP A 189 7.28 -13.05 -27.71
C ASP A 189 7.00 -14.14 -26.68
N ALA A 190 8.04 -14.78 -26.12
CA ALA A 190 7.87 -15.73 -25.02
C ALA A 190 7.38 -15.04 -23.72
N ILE A 191 7.84 -13.83 -23.44
CA ILE A 191 7.33 -13.00 -22.31
C ILE A 191 5.84 -12.76 -22.45
N ARG A 192 5.36 -12.34 -23.63
CA ARG A 192 3.93 -12.10 -23.88
C ARG A 192 3.08 -13.37 -23.69
N GLU A 193 3.56 -14.50 -24.20
CA GLU A 193 2.90 -15.79 -24.05
C GLU A 193 2.78 -16.18 -22.58
N LYS A 194 3.88 -16.11 -21.82
CA LYS A 194 3.88 -16.48 -20.40
C LYS A 194 3.13 -15.50 -19.50
N ALA A 195 3.15 -14.21 -19.81
CA ALA A 195 2.32 -13.22 -19.12
C ALA A 195 0.81 -13.50 -19.32
N GLN A 196 0.40 -13.92 -20.53
CA GLN A 196 -0.97 -14.32 -20.83
C GLN A 196 -1.36 -15.57 -20.04
N GLU A 197 -0.54 -16.62 -20.06
CA GLU A 197 -0.78 -17.85 -19.31
C GLU A 197 -0.87 -17.60 -17.80
N MET A 198 0.02 -16.76 -17.26
CA MET A 198 0.03 -16.39 -15.83
C MET A 198 -1.25 -15.63 -15.45
N ALA A 199 -1.65 -14.65 -16.24
CA ALA A 199 -2.86 -13.88 -15.98
C ALA A 199 -4.12 -14.76 -16.06
N GLU A 200 -4.21 -15.65 -17.04
CA GLU A 200 -5.32 -16.62 -17.18
C GLU A 200 -5.36 -17.58 -15.96
N MET A 201 -4.20 -18.07 -15.52
CA MET A 201 -4.10 -18.92 -14.35
C MET A 201 -4.58 -18.18 -13.11
N LEU A 202 -4.07 -16.97 -12.82
CA LEU A 202 -4.46 -16.17 -11.65
C LEU A 202 -5.95 -15.84 -11.66
N ASN A 203 -6.49 -15.38 -12.80
CA ASN A 203 -7.90 -15.09 -12.94
C ASN A 203 -8.76 -16.34 -12.70
N SER A 204 -8.29 -17.53 -13.10
CA SER A 204 -9.02 -18.80 -12.89
C SER A 204 -9.17 -19.19 -11.40
N PHE A 205 -8.36 -18.59 -10.52
CA PHE A 205 -8.44 -18.72 -9.06
C PHE A 205 -9.11 -17.53 -8.37
N ASN A 206 -9.66 -16.57 -9.13
CA ASN A 206 -10.18 -15.31 -8.59
C ASN A 206 -9.13 -14.49 -7.83
N ILE A 207 -7.89 -14.49 -8.33
CA ILE A 207 -6.83 -13.61 -7.85
C ILE A 207 -6.97 -12.27 -8.57
N ASP A 208 -7.15 -11.20 -7.80
CA ASP A 208 -7.42 -9.85 -8.33
C ASP A 208 -6.16 -9.08 -8.68
N VAL A 209 -5.06 -9.37 -7.96
CA VAL A 209 -3.82 -8.60 -8.02
C VAL A 209 -2.62 -9.54 -8.08
N ASN A 210 -1.73 -9.29 -9.01
CA ASN A 210 -0.39 -9.85 -8.97
C ASN A 210 0.62 -8.76 -8.56
N PHE A 211 1.41 -9.01 -7.53
CA PHE A 211 2.55 -8.17 -7.18
C PHE A 211 3.70 -8.43 -8.16
N ALA A 212 3.43 -8.12 -9.42
CA ALA A 212 4.31 -8.15 -10.59
C ALA A 212 3.76 -7.16 -11.63
N PRO A 213 4.62 -6.65 -12.55
CA PRO A 213 6.00 -7.06 -12.85
C PRO A 213 7.04 -6.40 -11.94
N VAL A 214 8.24 -7.03 -11.89
CA VAL A 214 9.43 -6.42 -11.32
C VAL A 214 10.01 -5.43 -12.32
N CYS A 215 10.05 -4.15 -11.96
CA CYS A 215 10.55 -3.04 -12.77
C CYS A 215 12.06 -2.80 -12.61
N ASP A 216 12.67 -3.47 -11.62
CA ASP A 216 14.06 -3.23 -11.25
C ASP A 216 15.01 -3.69 -12.35
N ILE A 217 15.99 -2.81 -12.68
CA ILE A 217 17.04 -3.07 -13.64
C ILE A 217 18.23 -3.67 -12.90
N SER A 218 18.58 -4.92 -13.21
CA SER A 218 19.71 -5.62 -12.62
C SER A 218 20.44 -6.46 -13.67
N LEU A 219 21.71 -6.17 -13.87
CA LEU A 219 22.58 -6.80 -14.85
C LEU A 219 23.72 -7.59 -14.22
N ASP A 220 24.02 -7.35 -12.95
CA ASP A 220 25.09 -8.00 -12.19
C ASP A 220 24.53 -9.18 -11.40
N GLU A 221 25.16 -10.36 -11.52
CA GLU A 221 24.72 -11.57 -10.81
C GLU A 221 24.86 -11.49 -9.29
N ASP A 222 25.62 -10.54 -8.80
CA ASP A 222 25.77 -10.26 -7.37
C ASP A 222 24.64 -9.36 -6.82
N ASP A 223 23.79 -8.75 -7.68
CA ASP A 223 22.66 -7.93 -7.25
C ASP A 223 21.54 -8.80 -6.68
N PHE A 224 20.88 -8.33 -5.61
CA PHE A 224 19.73 -9.01 -5.00
C PHE A 224 18.58 -9.25 -6.00
N MET A 225 18.35 -8.29 -6.91
CA MET A 225 17.26 -8.36 -7.90
C MET A 225 17.61 -9.17 -9.15
N TYR A 226 18.83 -9.68 -9.29
CA TYR A 226 19.29 -10.34 -10.51
C TYR A 226 18.39 -11.47 -11.01
N TYR A 227 18.00 -12.38 -10.11
CA TYR A 227 17.18 -13.56 -10.45
C TYR A 227 15.67 -13.25 -10.53
N ARG A 228 15.25 -12.03 -10.15
CA ARG A 228 13.85 -11.59 -10.21
C ARG A 228 13.59 -10.63 -11.38
N SER A 229 14.61 -9.93 -11.86
CA SER A 229 14.52 -9.01 -13.01
C SER A 229 14.59 -9.73 -14.34
N ILE A 230 14.12 -9.08 -15.42
CA ILE A 230 14.28 -9.60 -16.78
C ILE A 230 15.76 -9.60 -17.25
N GLY A 231 16.63 -8.82 -16.59
CA GLY A 231 18.07 -8.83 -16.85
C GLY A 231 18.48 -8.24 -18.19
N GLN A 232 17.83 -7.17 -18.60
CA GLN A 232 18.07 -6.47 -19.84
C GLN A 232 18.31 -4.98 -19.61
N ASP A 233 18.63 -4.25 -20.68
CA ASP A 233 18.76 -2.79 -20.63
C ASP A 233 17.43 -2.09 -20.37
N THR A 234 17.49 -0.80 -20.01
CA THR A 234 16.33 0.02 -19.64
C THR A 234 15.22 -0.02 -20.70
N GLU A 235 15.54 0.02 -21.99
CA GLU A 235 14.55 0.02 -23.08
C GLU A 235 13.78 -1.30 -23.11
N THR A 236 14.47 -2.43 -22.98
CA THR A 236 13.86 -3.77 -22.96
C THR A 236 13.03 -3.98 -21.66
N VAL A 237 13.50 -3.49 -20.50
CA VAL A 237 12.72 -3.52 -19.25
C VAL A 237 11.45 -2.71 -19.40
N CYS A 238 11.49 -1.53 -20.04
CA CYS A 238 10.28 -0.74 -20.32
C CYS A 238 9.28 -1.50 -21.19
N GLU A 239 9.75 -2.18 -22.27
CA GLU A 239 8.86 -3.00 -23.10
C GLU A 239 8.25 -4.15 -22.29
N PHE A 240 9.05 -4.84 -21.48
CA PHE A 240 8.57 -5.91 -20.60
C PHE A 240 7.48 -5.43 -19.66
N VAL A 241 7.72 -4.34 -18.92
CA VAL A 241 6.77 -3.79 -17.94
C VAL A 241 5.49 -3.34 -18.63
N SER A 242 5.59 -2.66 -19.79
CA SER A 242 4.43 -2.23 -20.56
C SER A 242 3.57 -3.44 -21.02
N GLU A 243 4.19 -4.42 -21.68
CA GLU A 243 3.47 -5.59 -22.19
C GLU A 243 2.87 -6.46 -21.07
N PHE A 244 3.63 -6.71 -20.01
CA PHE A 244 3.14 -7.47 -18.86
C PHE A 244 1.92 -6.77 -18.23
N THR A 245 2.03 -5.46 -17.95
CA THR A 245 0.93 -4.67 -17.35
C THR A 245 -0.32 -4.73 -18.23
N ARG A 246 -0.18 -4.45 -19.52
CA ARG A 246 -1.29 -4.47 -20.48
C ARG A 246 -1.96 -5.85 -20.54
N ILE A 247 -1.18 -6.93 -20.61
CA ILE A 247 -1.68 -8.31 -20.70
C ILE A 247 -2.38 -8.70 -19.40
N ALA A 248 -1.75 -8.52 -18.24
CA ALA A 248 -2.35 -8.87 -16.95
C ALA A 248 -3.69 -8.17 -16.76
N GLN A 249 -3.76 -6.86 -16.98
CA GLN A 249 -4.96 -6.07 -16.75
C GLN A 249 -6.07 -6.37 -17.76
N SER A 250 -5.71 -6.66 -19.03
CA SER A 250 -6.72 -7.10 -20.03
C SER A 250 -7.33 -8.45 -19.71
N ASN A 251 -6.68 -9.27 -18.89
CA ASN A 251 -7.19 -10.56 -18.39
C ASN A 251 -7.80 -10.44 -16.98
N GLY A 252 -8.08 -9.24 -16.49
CA GLY A 252 -8.75 -9.00 -15.21
C GLY A 252 -7.87 -9.02 -13.98
N VAL A 253 -6.56 -9.23 -14.11
CA VAL A 253 -5.58 -9.21 -13.00
C VAL A 253 -4.88 -7.87 -12.95
N SER A 254 -4.98 -7.16 -11.83
CA SER A 254 -4.27 -5.90 -11.63
C SER A 254 -2.76 -6.13 -11.51
N ALA A 255 -1.98 -5.41 -12.31
CA ALA A 255 -0.53 -5.41 -12.21
C ALA A 255 -0.06 -4.44 -11.12
N THR A 256 1.04 -4.80 -10.45
CA THR A 256 1.71 -3.97 -9.45
C THR A 256 3.15 -3.75 -9.86
N LEU A 257 3.48 -2.50 -10.21
CA LEU A 257 4.85 -2.14 -10.55
C LEU A 257 5.72 -2.10 -9.29
N LYS A 258 6.83 -2.84 -9.25
CA LYS A 258 7.70 -2.91 -8.08
C LYS A 258 9.17 -3.02 -8.42
N HIS A 259 10.05 -2.49 -7.57
CA HIS A 259 9.84 -1.87 -6.26
C HIS A 259 10.22 -0.38 -6.36
N PHE A 260 9.24 0.51 -6.32
CA PHE A 260 9.48 1.95 -6.48
C PHE A 260 10.32 2.51 -5.30
N PRO A 261 11.31 3.39 -5.54
CA PRO A 261 11.65 4.08 -6.79
C PRO A 261 12.71 3.35 -7.67
N GLY A 262 13.03 2.11 -7.40
CA GLY A 262 14.04 1.29 -8.06
C GLY A 262 15.08 0.78 -7.07
N TYR A 263 15.28 -0.54 -7.07
CA TYR A 263 16.12 -1.21 -6.07
C TYR A 263 17.63 -0.99 -6.30
N GLY A 264 18.04 -0.86 -7.58
CA GLY A 264 19.44 -0.78 -7.94
C GLY A 264 20.24 -2.01 -7.50
N ASN A 265 21.50 -1.76 -7.09
CA ASN A 265 22.39 -2.79 -6.56
C ASN A 265 22.36 -2.85 -5.01
N ASN A 266 21.27 -2.45 -4.39
CA ASN A 266 21.12 -2.48 -2.95
C ASN A 266 20.94 -3.90 -2.40
N VAL A 267 21.28 -4.06 -1.11
CA VAL A 267 21.08 -5.31 -0.38
C VAL A 267 19.58 -5.57 -0.11
N ASP A 268 19.27 -6.82 0.19
CA ASP A 268 17.92 -7.27 0.55
C ASP A 268 17.39 -6.55 1.80
N THR A 269 16.31 -5.80 1.68
CA THR A 269 15.66 -5.07 2.78
C THR A 269 14.96 -5.98 3.80
N HIS A 270 14.79 -7.28 3.50
CA HIS A 270 14.34 -8.26 4.49
C HIS A 270 15.40 -8.56 5.55
N THR A 271 16.67 -8.28 5.27
CA THR A 271 17.79 -8.60 6.18
C THR A 271 18.44 -7.37 6.80
N GLY A 272 17.97 -6.17 6.48
CA GLY A 272 18.51 -4.92 7.01
C GLY A 272 18.15 -3.70 6.15
N ILE A 273 18.71 -2.56 6.52
CA ILE A 273 18.47 -1.28 5.83
C ILE A 273 19.31 -1.23 4.56
N ALA A 274 18.67 -0.98 3.42
CA ALA A 274 19.33 -0.66 2.17
C ALA A 274 19.40 0.86 2.00
N ILE A 275 20.61 1.40 1.86
CA ILE A 275 20.84 2.83 1.63
C ILE A 275 21.36 3.01 0.20
N ASP A 276 20.61 3.71 -0.61
CA ASP A 276 20.96 4.05 -1.98
C ASP A 276 21.63 5.43 -2.03
N GLU A 277 22.88 5.44 -2.45
CA GLU A 277 23.71 6.66 -2.55
C GLU A 277 23.79 7.20 -3.99
N ARG A 278 23.06 6.60 -4.95
CA ARG A 278 23.08 7.01 -6.35
C ARG A 278 22.53 8.43 -6.52
N ASP A 279 23.05 9.14 -7.53
CA ASP A 279 22.54 10.46 -7.88
C ASP A 279 21.12 10.38 -8.45
N TYR A 280 20.34 11.43 -8.25
CA TYR A 280 18.94 11.51 -8.73
C TYR A 280 18.81 11.30 -10.25
N SER A 281 19.79 11.80 -11.02
CA SER A 281 19.84 11.60 -12.47
C SER A 281 19.87 10.13 -12.91
N VAL A 282 20.42 9.23 -12.09
CA VAL A 282 20.42 7.79 -12.38
C VAL A 282 18.99 7.25 -12.38
N PHE A 283 18.18 7.70 -11.44
CA PHE A 283 16.76 7.33 -11.37
C PHE A 283 15.96 7.90 -12.56
N GLU A 284 16.17 9.18 -12.89
CA GLU A 284 15.50 9.83 -14.03
C GLU A 284 15.86 9.18 -15.37
N GLU A 285 17.12 8.77 -15.54
CA GLU A 285 17.63 8.20 -16.80
C GLU A 285 17.32 6.70 -16.93
N ASN A 286 17.16 5.97 -15.82
CA ASN A 286 17.01 4.52 -15.81
C ASN A 286 15.82 4.04 -14.99
N ASP A 287 15.87 4.11 -13.65
CA ASP A 287 14.96 3.39 -12.76
C ASP A 287 13.50 3.85 -12.90
N PHE A 288 13.24 5.14 -13.16
CA PHE A 288 11.87 5.64 -13.37
C PHE A 288 11.26 5.21 -14.71
N LYS A 289 12.07 4.90 -15.72
CA LYS A 289 11.57 4.61 -17.06
C LYS A 289 10.65 3.39 -17.14
N PRO A 290 10.95 2.24 -16.50
CA PRO A 290 10.02 1.12 -16.42
C PRO A 290 8.69 1.49 -15.72
N PHE A 291 8.74 2.28 -14.63
CA PHE A 291 7.52 2.74 -13.97
C PHE A 291 6.70 3.66 -14.88
N GLU A 292 7.34 4.64 -15.56
CA GLU A 292 6.67 5.47 -16.56
C GLU A 292 6.01 4.63 -17.66
N ALA A 293 6.67 3.55 -18.11
CA ALA A 293 6.12 2.65 -19.12
C ALA A 293 4.86 1.92 -18.62
N GLY A 294 4.89 1.36 -17.40
CA GLY A 294 3.72 0.73 -16.80
C GLY A 294 2.59 1.72 -16.46
N ILE A 295 2.93 2.93 -16.02
CA ILE A 295 1.94 3.99 -15.76
C ILE A 295 1.21 4.40 -17.05
N LYS A 296 1.90 4.45 -18.18
CA LYS A 296 1.28 4.72 -19.50
C LYS A 296 0.29 3.61 -19.92
N GLU A 297 0.52 2.38 -19.46
CA GLU A 297 -0.44 1.26 -19.65
C GLU A 297 -1.52 1.23 -18.55
N ASN A 298 -1.66 2.30 -17.80
CA ASN A 298 -2.63 2.42 -16.71
C ASN A 298 -2.44 1.35 -15.61
N ALA A 299 -1.22 1.12 -15.18
CA ALA A 299 -0.95 0.22 -14.05
C ALA A 299 -1.83 0.56 -12.86
N HIS A 300 -2.47 -0.45 -12.27
CA HIS A 300 -3.41 -0.24 -11.17
C HIS A 300 -2.69 0.03 -9.85
N LEU A 301 -1.56 -0.63 -9.59
CA LEU A 301 -0.81 -0.48 -8.34
C LEU A 301 0.67 -0.18 -8.60
N VAL A 302 1.27 0.54 -7.64
CA VAL A 302 2.73 0.68 -7.50
C VAL A 302 3.09 0.32 -6.07
N MET A 303 4.04 -0.61 -5.89
CA MET A 303 4.57 -0.99 -4.60
C MET A 303 5.83 -0.18 -4.29
N VAL A 304 5.82 0.49 -3.13
CA VAL A 304 6.91 1.37 -2.66
C VAL A 304 7.80 0.60 -1.69
N SER A 305 9.09 0.53 -2.00
CA SER A 305 10.09 -0.23 -1.26
C SER A 305 10.49 0.42 0.08
N HIS A 306 11.29 -0.33 0.88
CA HIS A 306 11.85 0.18 2.13
C HIS A 306 13.30 0.66 2.02
N ASN A 307 13.80 0.89 0.81
CA ASN A 307 15.12 1.48 0.60
C ASN A 307 15.14 2.94 1.06
N ILE A 308 16.23 3.37 1.68
CA ILE A 308 16.51 4.79 1.90
C ILE A 308 17.26 5.30 0.68
N VAL A 309 16.68 6.23 -0.04
CA VAL A 309 17.28 6.81 -1.25
C VAL A 309 17.76 8.22 -0.95
N ASN A 310 19.07 8.37 -0.67
CA ASN A 310 19.67 9.59 -0.15
C ASN A 310 19.39 10.84 -1.00
N CYS A 311 19.32 10.72 -2.30
CA CYS A 311 19.05 11.85 -3.19
C CYS A 311 17.56 12.29 -3.22
N MET A 312 16.66 11.50 -2.62
CA MET A 312 15.23 11.84 -2.49
C MET A 312 14.87 12.18 -1.05
N ASP A 313 15.16 11.27 -0.11
CA ASP A 313 14.98 11.45 1.33
C ASP A 313 16.01 10.59 2.09
N SER A 314 17.02 11.24 2.67
CA SER A 314 18.07 10.54 3.42
C SER A 314 17.68 10.16 4.85
N SER A 315 16.46 10.50 5.27
CA SER A 315 16.00 10.34 6.66
C SER A 315 14.96 9.23 6.83
N LYS A 316 14.35 8.77 5.74
CA LYS A 316 13.25 7.80 5.77
C LYS A 316 13.33 6.80 4.63
N PRO A 317 12.89 5.56 4.86
CA PRO A 317 12.61 4.61 3.78
C PRO A 317 11.61 5.20 2.75
N ALA A 318 11.72 4.81 1.51
CA ALA A 318 10.88 5.30 0.41
C ALA A 318 9.38 5.17 0.74
N SER A 319 8.95 4.04 1.28
CA SER A 319 7.55 3.79 1.70
C SER A 319 7.05 4.71 2.82
N LEU A 320 7.96 5.32 3.59
CA LEU A 320 7.65 6.26 4.68
C LEU A 320 7.99 7.72 4.33
N SER A 321 8.37 8.00 3.08
CA SER A 321 8.78 9.32 2.61
C SER A 321 7.71 10.00 1.77
N ALA A 322 7.16 11.10 2.28
CA ALA A 322 6.24 11.94 1.51
C ALA A 322 6.89 12.45 0.21
N ARG A 323 8.21 12.74 0.24
CA ARG A 323 8.92 13.21 -0.95
C ARG A 323 8.95 12.15 -2.07
N VAL A 324 9.13 10.87 -1.72
CA VAL A 324 9.10 9.77 -2.71
C VAL A 324 7.70 9.64 -3.32
N HIS A 325 6.65 9.78 -2.50
CA HIS A 325 5.27 9.77 -3.00
C HIS A 325 4.94 10.99 -3.85
N GLU A 326 5.49 12.18 -3.53
CA GLU A 326 5.37 13.36 -4.41
C GLU A 326 5.99 13.09 -5.79
N ILE A 327 7.17 12.46 -5.86
CA ILE A 327 7.78 12.08 -7.14
C ILE A 327 6.86 11.11 -7.89
N LEU A 328 6.37 10.06 -7.24
CA LEU A 328 5.47 9.10 -7.85
C LEU A 328 4.20 9.77 -8.41
N ARG A 329 3.56 10.63 -7.61
CA ARG A 329 2.29 11.26 -7.95
C ARG A 329 2.43 12.42 -8.94
N ASN A 330 3.38 13.33 -8.70
CA ASN A 330 3.47 14.60 -9.41
C ASN A 330 4.45 14.52 -10.59
N ASP A 331 5.61 13.88 -10.41
CA ASP A 331 6.64 13.86 -11.45
C ASP A 331 6.37 12.72 -12.46
N LEU A 332 5.97 11.51 -11.99
CA LEU A 332 5.61 10.38 -12.86
C LEU A 332 4.13 10.32 -13.22
N GLY A 333 3.26 11.06 -12.54
CA GLY A 333 1.84 11.16 -12.84
C GLY A 333 1.01 9.91 -12.48
N PHE A 334 1.43 9.12 -11.49
CA PHE A 334 0.71 7.92 -11.08
C PHE A 334 -0.57 8.26 -10.30
N THR A 335 -1.70 7.77 -10.77
CA THR A 335 -3.04 8.01 -10.19
C THR A 335 -3.68 6.76 -9.58
N GLY A 336 -3.03 5.60 -9.70
CA GLY A 336 -3.51 4.34 -9.12
C GLY A 336 -3.21 4.20 -7.63
N ILE A 337 -3.27 2.98 -7.13
CA ILE A 337 -3.06 2.62 -5.71
C ILE A 337 -1.57 2.54 -5.38
N ALA A 338 -1.08 3.38 -4.50
CA ALA A 338 0.24 3.23 -3.90
C ALA A 338 0.14 2.26 -2.71
N VAL A 339 0.89 1.17 -2.75
CA VAL A 339 0.92 0.15 -1.69
C VAL A 339 2.33 0.01 -1.14
N THR A 340 2.48 -0.19 0.17
CA THR A 340 3.80 -0.46 0.77
C THR A 340 4.27 -1.87 0.45
N ASP A 341 5.59 -2.09 0.46
CA ASP A 341 6.13 -3.42 0.76
C ASP A 341 5.77 -3.82 2.20
N ASP A 342 6.06 -5.06 2.63
CA ASP A 342 5.58 -5.58 3.92
C ASP A 342 6.13 -4.79 5.11
N LEU A 343 5.25 -4.15 5.88
CA LEU A 343 5.59 -3.33 7.04
C LEU A 343 6.12 -4.15 8.24
N GLU A 344 6.10 -5.49 8.20
CA GLU A 344 6.74 -6.35 9.20
C GLU A 344 8.26 -6.47 9.01
N MET A 345 8.81 -5.91 7.91
CA MET A 345 10.25 -5.98 7.64
C MET A 345 11.06 -5.16 8.64
N ASP A 346 12.18 -5.74 9.13
CA ASP A 346 13.05 -5.13 10.15
C ASP A 346 13.59 -3.73 9.75
N ALA A 347 13.69 -3.46 8.44
CA ALA A 347 14.25 -2.23 7.89
C ALA A 347 13.52 -0.94 8.29
N ILE A 348 12.25 -0.99 8.68
CA ILE A 348 11.45 0.23 8.90
C ILE A 348 11.27 0.64 10.36
N THR A 349 11.39 -0.27 11.30
CA THR A 349 11.10 -0.03 12.73
C THR A 349 11.95 1.08 13.33
N GLU A 350 13.19 1.25 12.90
CA GLU A 350 14.11 2.27 13.38
C GLU A 350 13.78 3.68 12.86
N TYR A 351 12.99 3.81 11.78
CA TYR A 351 12.71 5.07 11.08
C TYR A 351 11.36 5.69 11.39
N THR A 352 10.59 5.06 12.23
CA THR A 352 9.25 5.55 12.57
C THR A 352 9.24 6.63 13.65
N ASN A 353 10.40 6.92 14.28
CA ASN A 353 10.54 7.89 15.38
C ASN A 353 9.54 7.67 16.53
N GLY A 354 9.20 6.41 16.80
CA GLY A 354 8.23 6.01 17.83
C GLY A 354 6.77 6.12 17.40
N THR A 355 6.52 6.44 16.14
CA THR A 355 5.20 6.33 15.51
C THR A 355 5.04 4.91 14.95
N SER A 356 3.81 4.38 14.89
CA SER A 356 3.56 3.10 14.24
C SER A 356 3.98 3.14 12.75
N PRO A 357 4.59 2.08 12.19
CA PRO A 357 4.89 1.99 10.77
C PRO A 357 3.68 2.26 9.88
N ALA A 358 2.50 1.75 10.26
CA ALA A 358 1.25 1.97 9.54
C ALA A 358 0.87 3.46 9.47
N VAL A 359 0.93 4.16 10.61
CA VAL A 359 0.65 5.61 10.67
C VAL A 359 1.66 6.38 9.83
N ALA A 360 2.95 6.05 9.93
CA ALA A 360 4.00 6.72 9.16
C ALA A 360 3.83 6.50 7.64
N ALA A 361 3.40 5.31 7.21
CA ALA A 361 3.14 4.99 5.82
C ALA A 361 1.91 5.74 5.25
N ILE A 362 0.84 5.90 6.04
CA ILE A 362 -0.32 6.71 5.64
C ILE A 362 0.08 8.19 5.51
N LEU A 363 0.82 8.73 6.48
CA LEU A 363 1.33 10.10 6.44
C LEU A 363 2.27 10.36 5.26
N ALA A 364 2.93 9.31 4.74
CA ALA A 364 3.77 9.41 3.56
C ALA A 364 2.98 9.46 2.25
N GLY A 365 1.73 8.98 2.21
CA GLY A 365 0.86 9.01 1.03
C GLY A 365 0.57 7.65 0.39
N ASN A 366 0.79 6.53 1.11
CA ASN A 366 0.31 5.23 0.68
C ASN A 366 -1.21 5.13 0.83
N ASP A 367 -1.85 4.48 -0.14
CA ASP A 367 -3.28 4.17 -0.10
C ASP A 367 -3.53 2.83 0.62
N MET A 368 -2.67 1.84 0.38
CA MET A 368 -2.76 0.53 1.02
C MET A 368 -1.45 0.11 1.68
N LEU A 369 -1.57 -0.71 2.71
CA LEU A 369 -0.48 -1.14 3.58
C LEU A 369 -0.41 -2.66 3.58
N THR A 370 0.70 -3.22 3.11
CA THR A 370 0.96 -4.66 3.25
C THR A 370 1.52 -4.93 4.64
N ILE A 371 0.94 -5.91 5.36
CA ILE A 371 1.31 -6.18 6.74
C ILE A 371 1.20 -7.67 7.08
N GLY A 372 2.16 -8.16 7.87
CA GLY A 372 2.11 -9.48 8.44
C GLY A 372 0.92 -9.68 9.40
N ASP A 373 0.45 -10.92 9.49
CA ASP A 373 -0.70 -11.29 10.32
C ASP A 373 -0.46 -11.05 11.84
N THR A 374 0.80 -11.05 12.28
CA THR A 374 1.17 -10.85 13.70
C THR A 374 1.10 -9.38 14.14
N MET A 375 1.18 -8.43 13.22
CA MET A 375 1.18 -6.99 13.50
C MET A 375 -0.14 -6.29 13.18
N LEU A 376 -1.10 -6.98 12.59
CA LEU A 376 -2.34 -6.38 12.10
C LEU A 376 -3.13 -5.66 13.20
N ASP A 377 -3.35 -6.31 14.35
CA ASP A 377 -4.11 -5.72 15.46
C ASP A 377 -3.47 -4.42 15.97
N GLU A 378 -2.16 -4.44 16.23
CA GLU A 378 -1.42 -3.27 16.69
C GLU A 378 -1.46 -2.14 15.65
N ALA A 379 -1.34 -2.47 14.36
CA ALA A 379 -1.37 -1.48 13.28
C ALA A 379 -2.74 -0.80 13.16
N VAL A 380 -3.83 -1.57 13.15
CA VAL A 380 -5.20 -1.03 13.09
C VAL A 380 -5.49 -0.16 14.30
N VAL A 381 -5.14 -0.62 15.52
CA VAL A 381 -5.32 0.15 16.75
C VAL A 381 -4.54 1.46 16.68
N SER A 382 -3.27 1.42 16.27
CA SER A 382 -2.42 2.61 16.22
C SER A 382 -2.91 3.67 15.22
N VAL A 383 -3.47 3.26 14.08
CA VAL A 383 -4.06 4.19 13.10
C VAL A 383 -5.29 4.88 13.70
N LYS A 384 -6.17 4.14 14.36
CA LYS A 384 -7.37 4.70 15.02
C LYS A 384 -7.02 5.63 16.17
N GLU A 385 -6.01 5.30 16.98
CA GLU A 385 -5.50 6.16 18.03
C GLU A 385 -4.91 7.45 17.45
N ALA A 386 -4.14 7.38 16.38
CA ALA A 386 -3.55 8.54 15.72
C ALA A 386 -4.62 9.49 15.13
N VAL A 387 -5.74 8.97 14.64
CA VAL A 387 -6.89 9.80 14.24
C VAL A 387 -7.53 10.45 15.47
N SER A 388 -7.73 9.68 16.55
CA SER A 388 -8.39 10.18 17.77
C SER A 388 -7.59 11.27 18.48
N ASP A 389 -6.26 11.23 18.45
CA ASP A 389 -5.39 12.22 19.09
C ASP A 389 -4.99 13.39 18.16
N GLY A 390 -5.38 13.31 16.86
CA GLY A 390 -5.11 14.33 15.85
C GLY A 390 -3.70 14.25 15.23
N THR A 391 -2.95 13.19 15.47
CA THR A 391 -1.65 12.92 14.82
C THR A 391 -1.84 12.60 13.34
N LEU A 392 -2.94 11.93 12.98
CA LEU A 392 -3.34 11.61 11.63
C LEU A 392 -4.67 12.28 11.29
N ASP A 393 -4.70 13.06 10.20
CA ASP A 393 -5.95 13.63 9.68
C ASP A 393 -6.80 12.53 9.02
N GLU A 394 -8.05 12.34 9.48
CA GLU A 394 -8.99 11.38 8.89
C GLU A 394 -9.19 11.64 7.39
N GLY A 395 -9.05 12.88 6.91
CA GLY A 395 -9.14 13.23 5.50
C GLY A 395 -8.10 12.50 4.62
N LEU A 396 -6.94 12.11 5.15
CA LEU A 396 -5.96 11.28 4.42
C LEU A 396 -6.49 9.86 4.22
N ILE A 397 -7.14 9.30 5.24
CA ILE A 397 -7.80 7.99 5.17
C ILE A 397 -8.96 8.05 4.18
N ASP A 398 -9.81 9.07 4.27
CA ASP A 398 -10.95 9.28 3.38
C ASP A 398 -10.53 9.35 1.91
N HIS A 399 -9.43 10.06 1.61
CA HIS A 399 -8.90 10.17 0.26
C HIS A 399 -8.37 8.82 -0.25
N ALA A 400 -7.57 8.11 0.57
CA ALA A 400 -7.05 6.78 0.23
C ALA A 400 -8.18 5.77 -0.01
N VAL A 401 -9.15 5.70 0.91
CA VAL A 401 -10.31 4.81 0.81
C VAL A 401 -11.18 5.15 -0.41
N THR A 402 -11.38 6.43 -0.72
CA THR A 402 -12.11 6.82 -1.93
C THR A 402 -11.42 6.29 -3.19
N ARG A 403 -10.08 6.34 -3.27
CA ARG A 403 -9.32 5.77 -4.39
C ARG A 403 -9.41 4.25 -4.44
N ILE A 404 -9.33 3.57 -3.29
CA ILE A 404 -9.49 2.11 -3.18
C ILE A 404 -10.88 1.68 -3.66
N LEU A 405 -11.94 2.34 -3.21
CA LEU A 405 -13.30 2.04 -3.64
C LEU A 405 -13.52 2.34 -5.13
N ALA A 406 -12.96 3.44 -5.64
CA ALA A 406 -13.02 3.76 -7.06
C ALA A 406 -12.35 2.67 -7.92
N TRP A 407 -11.20 2.15 -7.49
CA TRP A 407 -10.56 1.00 -8.11
C TRP A 407 -11.44 -0.26 -8.05
N LYS A 408 -12.07 -0.57 -6.91
CA LYS A 408 -12.99 -1.72 -6.78
C LYS A 408 -14.22 -1.56 -7.71
N TYR A 409 -14.78 -0.36 -7.84
CA TYR A 409 -15.83 -0.08 -8.83
C TYR A 409 -15.33 -0.24 -10.26
N TYR A 410 -14.16 0.26 -10.59
CA TYR A 410 -13.52 0.11 -11.91
C TYR A 410 -13.37 -1.38 -12.28
N LYS A 411 -13.03 -2.23 -11.33
CA LYS A 411 -12.92 -3.68 -11.49
C LYS A 411 -14.27 -4.43 -11.50
N ASN A 412 -15.39 -3.74 -11.37
CA ASN A 412 -16.74 -4.31 -11.23
C ASN A 412 -16.89 -5.30 -10.06
N MET A 413 -16.17 -5.04 -8.96
CA MET A 413 -16.30 -5.83 -7.72
C MET A 413 -17.48 -5.35 -6.88
N MET A 414 -17.93 -4.11 -7.11
CA MET A 414 -19.01 -3.43 -6.36
C MET A 414 -20.08 -2.87 -7.27
#